data_3fae312735b552784dcd5a3eb376d2c8
#
_entry.id   3fae312735b552784dcd5a3eb376d2c8
#
_cell.length_a   1.000
_cell.length_b   1.000
_cell.length_c   1.000
_cell.angle_alpha   90.00
_cell.angle_beta   90.00
_cell.angle_gamma   90.00
#
_symmetry.space_group_name_H-M   'P 1'
#
loop_
_entity.id
_entity.type
_entity.pdbx_description
1 polymer ?
#
loop_
_entity_poly.entity_id
_entity_poly.type
_entity_poly.pdbx_seq_one_letter_code
_entity_poly.pdbx_strand_id
1 'polypeptide(L)'
;YSSYPQGAKVYIKLKGLAIGTYGGVKQLGYMDNGTFDRIPEKMVPTSILKSCSAKATITPKVMTLADMKTANDQYIGCLIKVENAEFDAKVLCSTYAPDGYTVDRQINDPTTSATTRVVRNSNYASFANQKLPSGKGDFIGILSKYNSTYQLFINNVSDVKGMTNFPRKDGIKADPCGFDSSTASLKTVADVKKLFTGSNYLIPDNIYIKGKVTANDETGNLYRYIYIEDATGGIRININKANTIYQDYRFKVGKNLIVKLKDLYIGKYNGEFQIGTLSGSTLGFIAEADIYKYLFDSNEPATSVTATEKTIPQLTSDDVGKWIKIKNVQFVDTDLGNTYSGNRTLIDCTGNKIILRTNSQASFSGAMIDNGKGDIYAILSIYNGVYQLIIPKQANADLEGIRCDGTLPVYETIFSDAFASL
;
A
#
# COMPACT_ATOMS: atom_id res chain seq x y z
N TYR A 1 22.37 -2.40 19.52
CA TYR A 1 21.29 -1.81 20.35
C TYR A 1 21.11 -2.54 21.68
N SER A 2 21.37 -3.83 21.78
CA SER A 2 21.33 -4.57 23.05
C SER A 2 22.31 -4.03 24.11
N SER A 3 23.33 -3.29 23.66
CA SER A 3 24.37 -2.73 24.54
C SER A 3 23.89 -1.55 25.39
N TYR A 4 22.83 -0.84 25.01
CA TYR A 4 22.30 0.35 25.70
C TYR A 4 20.79 0.19 25.96
N PRO A 5 20.40 -0.68 26.90
CA PRO A 5 19.00 -0.92 27.18
C PRO A 5 18.34 0.29 27.81
N GLN A 6 17.02 0.43 27.60
CA GLN A 6 16.21 1.48 28.20
C GLN A 6 16.43 1.55 29.71
N GLY A 7 16.57 2.78 30.25
CA GLY A 7 16.87 3.04 31.65
C GLY A 7 18.34 2.98 32.02
N ALA A 8 19.22 2.51 31.14
CA ALA A 8 20.66 2.54 31.40
C ALA A 8 21.19 3.97 31.37
N LYS A 9 21.94 4.37 32.41
CA LYS A 9 22.66 5.63 32.43
C LYS A 9 23.89 5.52 31.54
N VAL A 10 24.09 6.50 30.68
CA VAL A 10 25.24 6.59 29.78
C VAL A 10 25.97 7.91 29.99
N TYR A 11 27.28 7.92 29.76
CA TYR A 11 28.10 9.12 29.66
C TYR A 11 28.54 9.27 28.22
N ILE A 12 28.39 10.47 27.65
CA ILE A 12 28.76 10.76 26.27
C ILE A 12 29.98 11.65 26.28
N LYS A 13 31.08 11.18 25.74
CA LYS A 13 32.30 11.93 25.53
C LYS A 13 32.14 12.77 24.26
N LEU A 14 32.00 14.08 24.40
CA LEU A 14 31.70 15.00 23.31
C LEU A 14 32.91 15.32 22.41
N LYS A 15 34.16 15.12 22.89
CA LYS A 15 35.34 15.41 22.09
C LYS A 15 35.36 14.57 20.81
N GLY A 16 35.44 15.23 19.66
CA GLY A 16 35.42 14.58 18.33
C GLY A 16 34.03 14.32 17.78
N LEU A 17 32.97 14.67 18.52
CA LEU A 17 31.59 14.64 18.02
C LEU A 17 31.17 16.06 17.60
N ALA A 18 30.11 16.13 16.80
CA ALA A 18 29.51 17.33 16.30
C ALA A 18 28.01 17.41 16.60
N ILE A 19 27.46 18.61 16.64
CA ILE A 19 26.00 18.81 16.67
C ILE A 19 25.58 19.30 15.29
N GLY A 20 24.68 18.57 14.67
CA GLY A 20 24.05 18.92 13.41
C GLY A 20 22.53 19.00 13.52
N THR A 21 21.88 19.31 12.43
CA THR A 21 20.42 19.40 12.36
C THR A 21 19.92 18.55 11.20
N TYR A 22 18.93 17.70 11.48
CA TYR A 22 18.22 16.92 10.47
C TYR A 22 16.72 17.06 10.67
N GLY A 23 15.99 17.45 9.63
CA GLY A 23 14.56 17.66 9.72
C GLY A 23 14.13 18.67 10.81
N GLY A 24 14.96 19.68 11.10
CA GLY A 24 14.69 20.68 12.14
C GLY A 24 15.00 20.21 13.58
N VAL A 25 15.53 19.00 13.77
CA VAL A 25 15.92 18.45 15.09
C VAL A 25 17.43 18.44 15.23
N LYS A 26 17.93 18.98 16.34
CA LYS A 26 19.35 18.90 16.69
C LYS A 26 19.72 17.46 17.04
N GLN A 27 20.81 16.99 16.49
CA GLN A 27 21.33 15.65 16.69
C GLN A 27 22.82 15.68 17.02
N LEU A 28 23.24 14.77 17.88
CA LEU A 28 24.64 14.51 18.13
C LEU A 28 25.14 13.47 17.11
N GLY A 29 26.19 13.78 16.42
CA GLY A 29 26.76 12.96 15.35
C GLY A 29 28.26 13.14 15.21
N TYR A 30 28.74 12.96 14.01
CA TYR A 30 30.14 13.04 13.64
C TYR A 30 30.27 13.80 12.29
N MET A 31 31.41 14.49 12.10
CA MET A 31 31.74 15.10 10.81
C MET A 31 32.60 14.15 10.02
N ASP A 32 32.07 13.64 8.90
CA ASP A 32 32.83 12.84 7.94
C ASP A 32 33.11 13.66 6.68
N ASN A 33 34.37 13.92 6.40
CA ASN A 33 34.81 14.71 5.25
C ASN A 33 34.04 16.03 5.05
N GLY A 34 33.74 16.71 6.16
CA GLY A 34 33.00 17.97 6.13
C GLY A 34 31.46 17.83 6.10
N THR A 35 30.94 16.61 6.05
CA THR A 35 29.50 16.32 6.08
C THR A 35 29.09 15.79 7.46
N PHE A 36 27.97 16.31 8.01
CA PHE A 36 27.41 15.80 9.25
C PHE A 36 26.74 14.45 9.04
N ASP A 37 27.15 13.44 9.81
CA ASP A 37 26.61 12.09 9.75
C ASP A 37 26.52 11.45 11.15
N ARG A 38 26.07 10.20 11.21
CA ARG A 38 25.96 9.37 12.39
C ARG A 38 27.34 9.08 12.99
N ILE A 39 27.40 8.90 14.30
CA ILE A 39 28.62 8.41 14.96
C ILE A 39 28.98 7.05 14.37
N PRO A 40 30.16 6.89 13.75
CA PRO A 40 30.59 5.59 13.22
C PRO A 40 30.60 4.50 14.29
N GLU A 41 30.18 3.28 13.92
CA GLU A 41 30.07 2.16 14.86
C GLU A 41 31.34 1.93 15.67
N LYS A 42 32.51 2.03 15.04
CA LYS A 42 33.81 1.91 15.69
C LYS A 42 34.08 2.95 16.79
N MET A 43 33.41 4.11 16.72
CA MET A 43 33.54 5.18 17.71
C MET A 43 32.53 5.06 18.86
N VAL A 44 31.46 4.31 18.69
CA VAL A 44 30.39 4.19 19.69
C VAL A 44 30.93 3.70 21.05
N PRO A 45 31.75 2.62 21.14
CA PRO A 45 32.24 2.14 22.44
C PRO A 45 33.14 3.12 23.20
N THR A 46 33.82 4.02 22.49
CA THR A 46 34.73 5.01 23.07
C THR A 46 34.06 6.36 23.34
N SER A 47 32.92 6.64 22.67
CA SER A 47 32.18 7.90 22.81
C SER A 47 30.97 7.76 23.73
N ILE A 48 30.34 6.57 23.79
CA ILE A 48 29.18 6.32 24.63
C ILE A 48 29.52 5.27 25.67
N LEU A 49 29.75 5.71 26.90
CA LEU A 49 30.20 4.89 28.01
C LEU A 49 29.02 4.52 28.92
N LYS A 50 28.89 3.24 29.28
CA LYS A 50 27.90 2.80 30.25
C LYS A 50 28.29 3.18 31.66
N SER A 51 27.34 3.62 32.45
CA SER A 51 27.49 3.68 33.89
C SER A 51 27.36 2.31 34.50
N CYS A 52 28.07 2.06 35.62
CA CYS A 52 27.85 0.89 36.46
C CYS A 52 26.59 0.99 37.33
N SER A 53 25.87 2.12 37.27
CA SER A 53 24.66 2.32 38.07
C SER A 53 23.53 1.38 37.59
N ALA A 54 22.65 1.01 38.52
CA ALA A 54 21.42 0.29 38.19
C ALA A 54 20.59 1.07 37.16
N LYS A 55 19.81 0.34 36.37
CA LYS A 55 18.87 0.95 35.43
C LYS A 55 17.82 1.74 36.20
N ALA A 56 17.54 2.96 35.71
CA ALA A 56 16.47 3.78 36.25
C ALA A 56 15.15 3.45 35.53
N THR A 57 14.04 3.49 36.27
CA THR A 57 12.71 3.53 35.67
C THR A 57 12.50 4.90 35.03
N ILE A 58 12.18 4.92 33.74
CA ILE A 58 11.86 6.16 33.04
C ILE A 58 10.37 6.39 33.13
N THR A 59 9.96 7.49 33.77
CA THR A 59 8.57 7.93 33.80
C THR A 59 8.30 8.78 32.56
N PRO A 60 7.37 8.38 31.66
CA PRO A 60 7.03 9.18 30.51
C PRO A 60 6.42 10.53 30.93
N LYS A 61 6.77 11.59 30.20
CA LYS A 61 6.10 12.90 30.35
C LYS A 61 4.68 12.80 29.78
N VAL A 62 3.67 13.04 30.61
CA VAL A 62 2.27 13.10 30.10
C VAL A 62 2.09 14.36 29.26
N MET A 63 1.61 14.21 28.05
CA MET A 63 1.31 15.27 27.08
C MET A 63 0.09 14.90 26.25
N THR A 64 -0.67 15.90 25.81
CA THR A 64 -1.67 15.73 24.76
C THR A 64 -1.04 15.87 23.37
N LEU A 65 -1.73 15.43 22.33
CA LEU A 65 -1.28 15.67 20.95
C LEU A 65 -1.30 17.18 20.63
N ALA A 66 -2.18 17.97 21.23
CA ALA A 66 -2.22 19.42 21.09
C ALA A 66 -0.99 20.13 21.71
N ASP A 67 -0.36 19.52 22.72
CA ASP A 67 0.86 20.03 23.34
C ASP A 67 2.10 19.88 22.47
N MET A 68 2.04 19.06 21.41
CA MET A 68 3.14 18.88 20.47
C MET A 68 3.23 20.08 19.52
N LYS A 69 3.84 21.15 20.00
CA LYS A 69 4.02 22.45 19.35
C LYS A 69 5.38 23.06 19.72
N THR A 70 5.82 24.05 18.99
CA THR A 70 7.16 24.65 19.12
C THR A 70 7.49 25.07 20.55
N ALA A 71 6.51 25.53 21.34
CA ALA A 71 6.73 25.90 22.75
C ALA A 71 7.16 24.71 23.63
N ASN A 72 7.00 23.49 23.16
CA ASN A 72 7.35 22.24 23.86
C ASN A 72 8.46 21.45 23.16
N ASP A 73 9.20 22.05 22.21
CA ASP A 73 10.30 21.39 21.48
C ASP A 73 11.43 20.88 22.39
N GLN A 74 11.54 21.39 23.65
CA GLN A 74 12.47 20.86 24.67
C GLN A 74 12.21 19.38 25.03
N TYR A 75 11.01 18.84 24.73
CA TYR A 75 10.67 17.43 24.96
C TYR A 75 10.96 16.52 23.76
N ILE A 76 11.48 17.08 22.65
CA ILE A 76 11.94 16.25 21.52
C ILE A 76 13.06 15.32 21.99
N GLY A 77 12.93 14.02 21.67
CA GLY A 77 13.81 12.95 22.15
C GLY A 77 13.42 12.36 23.51
N CYS A 78 12.41 12.92 24.19
CA CYS A 78 11.92 12.40 25.47
C CYS A 78 10.86 11.33 25.26
N LEU A 79 10.78 10.41 26.23
CA LEU A 79 9.67 9.46 26.34
C LEU A 79 8.45 10.19 26.85
N ILE A 80 7.34 10.09 26.11
CA ILE A 80 6.07 10.73 26.46
C ILE A 80 4.95 9.69 26.57
N LYS A 81 3.87 10.06 27.26
CA LYS A 81 2.62 9.32 27.31
C LYS A 81 1.49 10.22 26.83
N VAL A 82 0.71 9.74 25.87
CA VAL A 82 -0.55 10.34 25.42
C VAL A 82 -1.69 9.48 25.92
N GLU A 83 -2.55 10.05 26.77
CA GLU A 83 -3.68 9.33 27.36
C GLU A 83 -4.87 9.31 26.39
N ASN A 84 -5.61 8.19 26.40
CA ASN A 84 -6.79 8.01 25.53
C ASN A 84 -6.50 8.24 24.04
N ALA A 85 -5.30 7.93 23.59
CA ALA A 85 -4.93 7.97 22.18
C ALA A 85 -5.60 6.83 21.41
N GLU A 86 -5.84 7.04 20.12
CA GLU A 86 -6.37 6.02 19.21
C GLU A 86 -5.80 6.26 17.81
N PHE A 87 -5.52 5.18 17.09
CA PHE A 87 -5.17 5.30 15.67
C PHE A 87 -6.40 5.76 14.87
N ASP A 88 -6.18 6.61 13.87
CA ASP A 88 -7.27 7.12 13.02
C ASP A 88 -7.99 5.99 12.28
N ALA A 89 -9.29 6.17 12.01
CA ALA A 89 -10.10 5.18 11.31
C ALA A 89 -9.52 4.78 9.93
N LYS A 90 -8.81 5.70 9.26
CA LYS A 90 -8.17 5.45 7.95
C LYS A 90 -7.07 4.39 8.00
N VAL A 91 -6.47 4.16 9.16
CA VAL A 91 -5.38 3.20 9.33
C VAL A 91 -5.78 1.97 10.14
N LEU A 92 -7.04 1.87 10.57
CA LEU A 92 -7.53 0.70 11.29
C LEU A 92 -7.37 -0.59 10.49
N CYS A 93 -7.08 -1.65 11.21
CA CYS A 93 -6.86 -2.99 10.66
C CYS A 93 -5.64 -3.12 9.74
N SER A 94 -4.82 -2.08 9.63
CA SER A 94 -3.51 -2.13 8.97
C SER A 94 -2.43 -2.62 9.92
N THR A 95 -1.24 -2.93 9.38
CA THR A 95 -0.03 -3.21 10.17
C THR A 95 0.70 -1.91 10.52
N TYR A 96 1.67 -2.01 11.46
CA TYR A 96 2.53 -0.85 11.80
C TYR A 96 3.25 -0.33 10.56
N ALA A 97 3.88 -1.20 9.78
CA ALA A 97 4.44 -0.87 8.48
C ALA A 97 4.32 -2.07 7.53
N PRO A 98 4.06 -1.85 6.23
CA PRO A 98 4.09 -2.91 5.22
C PRO A 98 5.55 -3.25 4.86
N ASP A 99 5.75 -4.44 4.26
CA ASP A 99 7.06 -4.84 3.79
C ASP A 99 7.62 -3.84 2.76
N GLY A 100 8.86 -3.43 2.96
CA GLY A 100 9.57 -2.52 2.06
C GLY A 100 9.29 -1.03 2.28
N TYR A 101 8.32 -0.65 3.12
CA TYR A 101 7.91 0.76 3.25
C TYR A 101 7.92 1.25 4.70
N THR A 102 8.56 2.39 4.93
CA THR A 102 8.39 3.18 6.15
C THR A 102 7.15 4.04 5.98
N VAL A 103 6.23 4.00 6.95
CA VAL A 103 4.94 4.69 6.85
C VAL A 103 4.61 5.49 8.10
N ASP A 104 3.77 6.50 7.92
CA ASP A 104 3.20 7.31 8.98
C ASP A 104 1.76 6.83 9.26
N ARG A 105 1.48 6.47 10.52
CA ARG A 105 0.16 6.08 10.98
C ARG A 105 -0.46 7.22 11.78
N GLN A 106 -1.56 7.73 11.30
CA GLN A 106 -2.26 8.84 11.94
C GLN A 106 -2.80 8.45 13.30
N ILE A 107 -2.71 9.36 14.29
CA ILE A 107 -3.13 9.15 15.66
C ILE A 107 -3.97 10.34 16.16
N ASN A 108 -4.97 10.06 16.97
CA ASN A 108 -5.88 11.00 17.60
C ASN A 108 -5.82 10.87 19.13
N ASP A 109 -6.21 11.94 19.83
CA ASP A 109 -6.55 11.95 21.24
C ASP A 109 -7.78 12.84 21.46
N PRO A 110 -8.30 13.03 22.69
CA PRO A 110 -9.43 13.92 22.93
C PRO A 110 -9.21 15.39 22.51
N THR A 111 -7.96 15.84 22.41
CA THR A 111 -7.60 17.25 22.18
C THR A 111 -7.38 17.60 20.72
N THR A 112 -7.05 16.62 19.85
CA THR A 112 -6.76 16.89 18.44
C THR A 112 -7.03 15.69 17.55
N SER A 113 -7.15 15.91 16.25
CA SER A 113 -7.35 14.90 15.24
C SER A 113 -6.08 14.64 14.40
N ALA A 114 -6.09 13.56 13.67
CA ALA A 114 -4.94 12.90 13.03
C ALA A 114 -4.12 13.68 11.99
N THR A 115 -4.53 14.87 11.58
CA THR A 115 -3.95 15.52 10.39
C THR A 115 -2.50 15.97 10.56
N THR A 116 -2.02 16.15 11.78
CA THR A 116 -0.70 16.74 12.06
C THR A 116 0.16 15.94 13.04
N ARG A 117 -0.30 14.79 13.47
CA ARG A 117 0.40 13.91 14.43
C ARG A 117 0.40 12.49 13.92
N VAL A 118 1.58 11.90 13.84
CA VAL A 118 1.77 10.59 13.25
C VAL A 118 2.69 9.73 14.11
N VAL A 119 2.42 8.43 14.10
CA VAL A 119 3.35 7.41 14.58
C VAL A 119 4.11 6.91 13.36
N ARG A 120 5.40 7.24 13.28
CA ARG A 120 6.26 6.82 12.18
C ARG A 120 6.81 5.44 12.46
N ASN A 121 6.60 4.53 11.55
CA ASN A 121 6.99 3.14 11.68
C ASN A 121 7.89 2.72 10.54
N SER A 122 9.05 2.15 10.89
CA SER A 122 9.97 1.58 9.92
C SER A 122 9.58 0.14 9.57
N ASN A 123 9.70 -0.23 8.31
CA ASN A 123 9.58 -1.63 7.86
C ASN A 123 10.67 -2.55 8.43
N TYR A 124 11.77 -1.99 8.94
CA TYR A 124 12.83 -2.75 9.62
C TYR A 124 12.50 -3.07 11.09
N ALA A 125 11.42 -2.51 11.65
CA ALA A 125 11.01 -2.83 13.00
C ALA A 125 10.55 -4.30 13.10
N SER A 126 10.95 -5.00 14.13
CA SER A 126 10.58 -6.41 14.35
C SER A 126 9.06 -6.63 14.47
N PHE A 127 8.32 -5.57 14.75
CA PHE A 127 6.85 -5.55 14.84
C PHE A 127 6.16 -4.97 13.61
N ALA A 128 6.88 -4.63 12.55
CA ALA A 128 6.33 -3.93 11.39
C ALA A 128 5.05 -4.60 10.84
N ASN A 129 5.04 -5.93 10.75
CA ASN A 129 3.94 -6.73 10.21
C ASN A 129 2.83 -7.03 11.24
N GLN A 130 2.96 -6.60 12.49
CA GLN A 130 1.90 -6.76 13.48
C GLN A 130 0.79 -5.73 13.23
N LYS A 131 -0.46 -6.11 13.55
CA LYS A 131 -1.62 -5.24 13.40
C LYS A 131 -1.58 -4.10 14.43
N LEU A 132 -2.00 -2.90 14.01
CA LEU A 132 -2.23 -1.78 14.92
C LEU A 132 -3.33 -2.13 15.92
N PRO A 133 -3.26 -1.62 17.16
CA PRO A 133 -4.37 -1.73 18.09
C PRO A 133 -5.58 -0.96 17.54
N SER A 134 -6.77 -1.55 17.69
CA SER A 134 -8.03 -1.00 17.18
C SER A 134 -8.80 -0.17 18.19
N GLY A 135 -8.47 -0.26 19.47
CA GLY A 135 -9.11 0.51 20.55
C GLY A 135 -8.40 1.83 20.86
N LYS A 136 -8.82 2.47 21.96
CA LYS A 136 -8.15 3.63 22.56
C LYS A 136 -7.46 3.24 23.86
N GLY A 137 -6.47 4.04 24.26
CA GLY A 137 -5.76 3.85 25.52
C GLY A 137 -4.49 4.67 25.60
N ASP A 138 -3.62 4.35 26.55
CA ASP A 138 -2.36 5.02 26.71
C ASP A 138 -1.39 4.62 25.60
N PHE A 139 -0.89 5.64 24.92
CA PHE A 139 0.21 5.54 23.96
C PHE A 139 1.49 6.02 24.64
N ILE A 140 2.54 5.20 24.62
CA ILE A 140 3.86 5.57 25.10
C ILE A 140 4.82 5.57 23.90
N GLY A 141 5.65 6.60 23.77
CA GLY A 141 6.59 6.70 22.66
C GLY A 141 7.56 7.87 22.81
N ILE A 142 8.48 7.97 21.87
CA ILE A 142 9.46 9.05 21.81
C ILE A 142 8.89 10.17 20.95
N LEU A 143 8.85 11.40 21.49
CA LEU A 143 8.48 12.59 20.72
C LEU A 143 9.63 12.95 19.76
N SER A 144 9.31 13.19 18.53
CA SER A 144 10.23 13.64 17.49
C SER A 144 9.55 14.68 16.60
N LYS A 145 10.31 15.17 15.63
CA LYS A 145 9.84 16.15 14.62
C LYS A 145 10.59 15.94 13.32
N TYR A 146 9.92 16.13 12.22
CA TYR A 146 10.55 16.24 10.91
C TYR A 146 9.98 17.44 10.19
N ASN A 147 10.81 18.46 10.00
CA ASN A 147 10.42 19.80 9.57
C ASN A 147 9.33 20.38 10.48
N SER A 148 8.11 20.58 9.98
CA SER A 148 6.97 21.09 10.78
C SER A 148 6.08 19.97 11.37
N THR A 149 6.32 18.70 11.00
CA THR A 149 5.47 17.57 11.41
C THR A 149 6.01 16.93 12.68
N TYR A 150 5.20 16.89 13.73
CA TYR A 150 5.52 16.13 14.93
C TYR A 150 5.27 14.64 14.71
N GLN A 151 6.25 13.84 15.09
CA GLN A 151 6.26 12.39 14.92
C GLN A 151 6.43 11.69 16.27
N LEU A 152 5.84 10.53 16.38
CA LEU A 152 5.98 9.64 17.54
C LEU A 152 6.63 8.34 17.07
N PHE A 153 7.53 7.80 17.88
CA PHE A 153 8.15 6.50 17.66
C PHE A 153 7.85 5.60 18.84
N ILE A 154 7.42 4.38 18.59
CA ILE A 154 7.34 3.34 19.61
C ILE A 154 8.62 2.48 19.56
N ASN A 155 9.05 1.97 20.72
CA ASN A 155 10.19 1.05 20.79
C ASN A 155 9.75 -0.39 20.50
N ASN A 156 8.55 -0.73 20.94
CA ASN A 156 7.94 -2.06 20.73
C ASN A 156 6.42 -1.98 20.94
N VAL A 157 5.72 -3.05 20.65
CA VAL A 157 4.25 -3.09 20.73
C VAL A 157 3.70 -2.99 22.17
N SER A 158 4.53 -3.25 23.20
CA SER A 158 4.09 -3.06 24.58
C SER A 158 3.83 -1.60 24.93
N ASP A 159 4.39 -0.66 24.18
CA ASP A 159 4.20 0.78 24.36
C ASP A 159 2.77 1.23 24.07
N VAL A 160 2.01 0.41 23.35
CA VAL A 160 0.63 0.68 22.92
C VAL A 160 -0.34 -0.45 23.25
N LYS A 161 0.08 -1.45 24.03
CA LYS A 161 -0.74 -2.62 24.39
C LYS A 161 -2.02 -2.25 25.15
N GLY A 162 -2.04 -1.08 25.80
CA GLY A 162 -3.19 -0.56 26.54
C GLY A 162 -4.28 0.05 25.66
N MET A 163 -4.06 0.17 24.35
CA MET A 163 -5.03 0.77 23.41
C MET A 163 -6.11 -0.25 22.98
N THR A 164 -6.87 -0.76 23.95
CA THR A 164 -7.87 -1.83 23.77
C THR A 164 -9.28 -1.42 24.20
N ASN A 165 -9.45 -0.19 24.71
CA ASN A 165 -10.72 0.26 25.26
C ASN A 165 -11.66 0.77 24.18
N PHE A 166 -12.97 0.56 24.43
CA PHE A 166 -14.08 1.06 23.62
C PHE A 166 -15.13 1.72 24.53
N PRO A 167 -16.02 2.58 24.01
CA PRO A 167 -16.02 3.08 22.63
C PRO A 167 -14.84 4.01 22.36
N ARG A 168 -14.43 4.09 21.11
CA ARG A 168 -13.47 5.05 20.61
C ARG A 168 -14.08 6.45 20.53
N LYS A 169 -13.23 7.47 20.30
CA LYS A 169 -13.67 8.86 20.05
C LYS A 169 -14.54 8.99 18.79
N ASP A 170 -14.26 8.19 17.76
CA ASP A 170 -15.01 8.14 16.50
C ASP A 170 -16.31 7.33 16.59
N GLY A 171 -16.67 6.83 17.79
CA GLY A 171 -17.93 6.11 18.04
C GLY A 171 -17.87 4.62 17.75
N ILE A 172 -16.75 4.05 17.32
CA ILE A 172 -16.61 2.61 17.15
C ILE A 172 -16.70 1.92 18.51
N LYS A 173 -17.67 0.98 18.66
CA LYS A 173 -18.07 0.39 19.95
C LYS A 173 -17.33 -0.91 20.29
N ALA A 174 -16.70 -1.57 19.33
CA ALA A 174 -15.98 -2.84 19.51
C ALA A 174 -14.88 -2.97 18.44
N ASP A 175 -14.00 -3.97 18.58
CA ASP A 175 -12.94 -4.23 17.58
C ASP A 175 -13.52 -4.44 16.18
N PRO A 176 -13.20 -3.56 15.22
CA PRO A 176 -13.78 -3.62 13.89
C PRO A 176 -12.98 -4.52 12.92
N CYS A 177 -11.87 -5.13 13.35
CA CYS A 177 -10.92 -5.76 12.43
C CYS A 177 -11.20 -7.23 12.14
N GLY A 178 -12.16 -7.83 12.83
CA GLY A 178 -12.66 -9.18 12.59
C GLY A 178 -13.89 -9.18 11.68
N PHE A 179 -13.98 -10.14 10.78
CA PHE A 179 -15.21 -10.41 10.02
C PHE A 179 -15.94 -11.62 10.61
N ASP A 180 -17.16 -11.40 11.05
CA ASP A 180 -18.03 -12.48 11.51
C ASP A 180 -18.86 -13.03 10.34
N SER A 181 -18.42 -14.15 9.80
CA SER A 181 -19.09 -14.83 8.69
C SER A 181 -20.39 -15.54 9.10
N SER A 182 -20.64 -15.75 10.41
CA SER A 182 -21.86 -16.43 10.89
C SER A 182 -23.13 -15.60 10.67
N THR A 183 -22.98 -14.28 10.56
CA THR A 183 -24.07 -13.33 10.37
C THR A 183 -24.33 -12.96 8.91
N ALA A 184 -23.49 -13.40 7.96
CA ALA A 184 -23.53 -12.97 6.56
C ALA A 184 -23.46 -14.17 5.61
N SER A 185 -24.12 -14.07 4.44
CA SER A 185 -24.11 -15.13 3.43
C SER A 185 -23.00 -14.92 2.40
N LEU A 186 -22.17 -15.95 2.17
CA LEU A 186 -21.19 -15.94 1.09
C LEU A 186 -21.89 -15.98 -0.27
N LYS A 187 -21.48 -15.10 -1.17
CA LYS A 187 -21.89 -15.08 -2.57
C LYS A 187 -20.64 -15.15 -3.46
N THR A 188 -20.84 -15.61 -4.68
CA THR A 188 -19.80 -15.56 -5.71
C THR A 188 -19.78 -14.20 -6.41
N VAL A 189 -18.67 -13.87 -7.07
CA VAL A 189 -18.58 -12.65 -7.90
C VAL A 189 -19.66 -12.67 -9.00
N ALA A 190 -19.91 -13.84 -9.61
CA ALA A 190 -20.97 -13.97 -10.62
C ALA A 190 -22.37 -13.69 -10.06
N ASP A 191 -22.67 -14.15 -8.83
CA ASP A 191 -23.97 -13.87 -8.21
C ASP A 191 -24.15 -12.37 -7.90
N VAL A 192 -23.09 -11.72 -7.45
CA VAL A 192 -23.14 -10.27 -7.17
C VAL A 192 -23.33 -9.49 -8.47
N LYS A 193 -22.65 -9.86 -9.56
CA LYS A 193 -22.86 -9.21 -10.87
C LYS A 193 -24.30 -9.30 -11.37
N LYS A 194 -25.05 -10.37 -11.05
CA LYS A 194 -26.47 -10.54 -11.41
C LYS A 194 -27.40 -9.57 -10.67
N LEU A 195 -26.99 -8.98 -9.55
CA LEU A 195 -27.78 -7.97 -8.84
C LEU A 195 -27.94 -6.67 -9.64
N PHE A 196 -27.07 -6.43 -10.61
CA PHE A 196 -27.16 -5.26 -11.48
C PHE A 196 -28.21 -5.47 -12.57
N THR A 197 -29.27 -4.67 -12.53
CA THR A 197 -30.42 -4.73 -13.48
C THR A 197 -30.51 -3.53 -14.39
N GLY A 198 -29.40 -2.84 -14.63
CA GLY A 198 -29.34 -1.68 -15.56
C GLY A 198 -29.00 -0.34 -14.91
N SER A 199 -29.09 -0.23 -13.59
CA SER A 199 -28.67 0.95 -12.80
C SER A 199 -27.85 0.56 -11.59
N ASN A 200 -27.17 1.52 -10.96
CA ASN A 200 -26.46 1.26 -9.70
C ASN A 200 -27.42 0.73 -8.64
N TYR A 201 -27.10 -0.44 -8.10
CA TYR A 201 -27.96 -1.15 -7.16
C TYR A 201 -27.35 -1.16 -5.77
N LEU A 202 -28.07 -0.61 -4.78
CA LEU A 202 -27.73 -0.73 -3.35
C LEU A 202 -27.94 -2.18 -2.91
N ILE A 203 -26.95 -2.78 -2.28
CA ILE A 203 -27.04 -4.13 -1.75
C ILE A 203 -27.55 -4.07 -0.29
N PRO A 204 -28.82 -4.40 -0.03
CA PRO A 204 -29.38 -4.30 1.32
C PRO A 204 -29.07 -5.52 2.18
N ASP A 205 -28.79 -6.66 1.53
CA ASP A 205 -28.61 -7.93 2.20
C ASP A 205 -27.25 -8.05 2.88
N ASN A 206 -27.23 -8.75 4.02
CA ASN A 206 -25.96 -9.03 4.71
C ASN A 206 -25.22 -10.18 4.01
N ILE A 207 -24.63 -9.86 2.87
CA ILE A 207 -23.85 -10.77 2.05
C ILE A 207 -22.41 -10.29 1.93
N TYR A 208 -21.53 -11.22 1.60
CA TYR A 208 -20.12 -10.94 1.33
C TYR A 208 -19.58 -11.79 0.19
N ILE A 209 -18.51 -11.35 -0.42
CA ILE A 209 -17.70 -12.15 -1.35
C ILE A 209 -16.31 -12.33 -0.76
N LYS A 210 -15.64 -13.42 -1.17
CA LYS A 210 -14.24 -13.68 -0.90
C LYS A 210 -13.54 -13.89 -2.22
N GLY A 211 -12.51 -13.09 -2.49
CA GLY A 211 -11.76 -13.19 -3.73
C GLY A 211 -10.28 -12.91 -3.50
N LYS A 212 -9.44 -13.45 -4.38
CA LYS A 212 -8.00 -13.19 -4.38
C LYS A 212 -7.71 -11.84 -5.05
N VAL A 213 -6.91 -11.01 -4.41
CA VAL A 213 -6.42 -9.75 -5.02
C VAL A 213 -5.51 -10.11 -6.19
N THR A 214 -5.88 -9.69 -7.39
CA THR A 214 -5.14 -9.96 -8.63
C THR A 214 -4.34 -8.75 -9.11
N ALA A 215 -4.79 -7.53 -8.77
CA ALA A 215 -4.08 -6.30 -9.11
C ALA A 215 -4.40 -5.19 -8.11
N ASN A 216 -3.44 -4.31 -7.87
CA ASN A 216 -3.55 -3.13 -7.01
C ASN A 216 -2.86 -1.91 -7.63
N ASP A 217 -2.78 -0.80 -6.88
CA ASP A 217 -2.29 0.51 -7.36
C ASP A 217 -0.77 0.71 -7.22
N GLU A 218 0.02 -0.34 -7.03
CA GLU A 218 1.46 -0.23 -6.70
C GLU A 218 2.27 0.58 -7.73
N THR A 219 1.94 0.47 -9.01
CA THR A 219 2.64 1.21 -10.08
C THR A 219 1.92 2.49 -10.52
N GLY A 220 0.71 2.75 -10.00
CA GLY A 220 -0.12 3.87 -10.42
C GLY A 220 -0.89 3.63 -11.73
N ASN A 221 -0.76 2.46 -12.37
CA ASN A 221 -1.59 2.13 -13.55
C ASN A 221 -3.05 1.90 -13.16
N LEU A 222 -3.28 1.35 -11.97
CA LEU A 222 -4.59 1.36 -11.30
C LEU A 222 -4.63 2.55 -10.34
N TYR A 223 -5.73 3.30 -10.32
CA TYR A 223 -5.86 4.48 -9.49
C TYR A 223 -7.13 4.44 -8.63
N ARG A 224 -6.95 4.29 -7.32
CA ARG A 224 -8.04 4.20 -6.34
C ARG A 224 -8.91 2.94 -6.46
N TYR A 225 -8.37 1.85 -6.97
CA TYR A 225 -9.09 0.58 -7.02
C TYR A 225 -8.15 -0.62 -7.05
N ILE A 226 -8.73 -1.76 -6.73
CA ILE A 226 -8.10 -3.08 -6.86
C ILE A 226 -9.02 -3.99 -7.66
N TYR A 227 -8.47 -5.09 -8.15
CA TYR A 227 -9.26 -6.22 -8.66
C TYR A 227 -9.15 -7.40 -7.72
N ILE A 228 -10.28 -8.07 -7.52
CA ILE A 228 -10.32 -9.37 -6.86
C ILE A 228 -11.01 -10.37 -7.77
N GLU A 229 -10.64 -11.64 -7.65
CA GLU A 229 -11.15 -12.73 -8.46
C GLU A 229 -11.47 -13.94 -7.59
N ASP A 230 -12.60 -14.60 -7.86
CA ASP A 230 -12.95 -15.94 -7.41
C ASP A 230 -13.07 -16.91 -8.59
N ALA A 231 -13.46 -18.14 -8.33
CA ALA A 231 -13.62 -19.15 -9.41
C ALA A 231 -14.66 -18.76 -10.47
N THR A 232 -15.56 -17.82 -10.19
CA THR A 232 -16.69 -17.44 -11.04
C THR A 232 -16.47 -16.15 -11.82
N GLY A 233 -15.51 -15.31 -11.41
CA GLY A 233 -15.23 -14.05 -12.11
C GLY A 233 -14.35 -13.10 -11.32
N GLY A 234 -13.96 -12.02 -11.99
CA GLY A 234 -13.24 -10.91 -11.39
C GLY A 234 -14.12 -9.66 -11.25
N ILE A 235 -13.83 -8.81 -10.29
CA ILE A 235 -14.56 -7.57 -10.05
C ILE A 235 -13.64 -6.48 -9.50
N ARG A 236 -13.91 -5.24 -9.88
CA ARG A 236 -13.22 -4.05 -9.40
C ARG A 236 -13.85 -3.52 -8.11
N ILE A 237 -13.00 -3.22 -7.12
CA ILE A 237 -13.39 -2.57 -5.87
C ILE A 237 -12.81 -1.17 -5.84
N ASN A 238 -13.67 -0.17 -5.78
CA ASN A 238 -13.30 1.24 -5.75
C ASN A 238 -12.99 1.69 -4.31
N ILE A 239 -11.79 2.24 -4.08
CA ILE A 239 -11.30 2.62 -2.75
C ILE A 239 -10.74 4.05 -2.84
N ASN A 240 -11.25 4.98 -2.05
CA ASN A 240 -10.80 6.38 -2.05
C ASN A 240 -9.47 6.55 -1.30
N LYS A 241 -8.45 5.87 -1.80
CA LYS A 241 -7.08 5.96 -1.30
C LYS A 241 -6.13 5.96 -2.50
N ALA A 242 -5.48 7.10 -2.73
CA ALA A 242 -4.66 7.28 -3.93
C ALA A 242 -3.24 6.75 -3.74
N ASN A 243 -2.78 5.90 -4.67
CA ASN A 243 -1.38 5.44 -4.81
C ASN A 243 -0.76 4.83 -3.55
N THR A 244 -1.57 4.31 -2.63
CA THR A 244 -1.10 3.70 -1.37
C THR A 244 -1.97 2.54 -0.90
N ILE A 245 -2.91 2.06 -1.71
CA ILE A 245 -3.73 0.88 -1.38
C ILE A 245 -2.81 -0.32 -1.18
N TYR A 246 -1.84 -0.52 -2.06
CA TYR A 246 -0.86 -1.62 -2.03
C TYR A 246 -0.04 -1.66 -0.73
N GLN A 247 0.08 -0.55 0.00
CA GLN A 247 0.78 -0.48 1.28
C GLN A 247 0.00 -1.09 2.45
N ASP A 248 -1.26 -1.44 2.25
CA ASP A 248 -2.03 -2.19 3.22
C ASP A 248 -1.89 -3.69 2.91
N TYR A 249 -1.47 -4.47 3.90
CA TYR A 249 -1.21 -5.90 3.75
C TYR A 249 -2.42 -6.70 3.24
N ARG A 250 -3.65 -6.20 3.49
CA ARG A 250 -4.90 -6.81 3.01
C ARG A 250 -5.01 -6.81 1.50
N PHE A 251 -4.40 -5.83 0.83
CA PHE A 251 -4.50 -5.61 -0.62
C PHE A 251 -3.25 -6.04 -1.39
N LYS A 252 -2.36 -6.79 -0.77
CA LYS A 252 -1.25 -7.45 -1.47
C LYS A 252 -1.80 -8.43 -2.51
N VAL A 253 -1.21 -8.40 -3.72
CA VAL A 253 -1.53 -9.39 -4.76
C VAL A 253 -1.30 -10.80 -4.22
N GLY A 254 -2.29 -11.67 -4.44
CA GLY A 254 -2.32 -13.04 -3.93
C GLY A 254 -3.00 -13.22 -2.56
N LYS A 255 -3.34 -12.14 -1.84
CA LYS A 255 -4.15 -12.22 -0.60
C LYS A 255 -5.61 -12.48 -0.93
N ASN A 256 -6.26 -13.31 -0.11
CA ASN A 256 -7.71 -13.43 -0.14
C ASN A 256 -8.34 -12.31 0.70
N LEU A 257 -9.17 -11.52 0.06
CA LEU A 257 -9.92 -10.41 0.66
C LEU A 257 -11.37 -10.80 0.85
N ILE A 258 -11.94 -10.50 2.01
CA ILE A 258 -13.38 -10.56 2.25
C ILE A 258 -13.95 -9.17 2.04
N VAL A 259 -14.97 -9.06 1.18
CA VAL A 259 -15.69 -7.82 0.91
C VAL A 259 -17.12 -7.96 1.41
N LYS A 260 -17.44 -7.28 2.51
CA LYS A 260 -18.82 -7.14 3.00
C LYS A 260 -19.56 -6.19 2.09
N LEU A 261 -20.67 -6.62 1.53
CA LEU A 261 -21.36 -5.89 0.46
C LEU A 261 -22.57 -5.07 0.95
N LYS A 262 -23.09 -5.39 2.12
CA LYS A 262 -24.22 -4.63 2.69
C LYS A 262 -23.89 -3.14 2.74
N ASP A 263 -24.81 -2.31 2.26
CA ASP A 263 -24.73 -0.85 2.16
C ASP A 263 -23.71 -0.33 1.11
N LEU A 264 -23.10 -1.23 0.33
CA LEU A 264 -22.35 -0.89 -0.89
C LEU A 264 -23.24 -1.00 -2.12
N TYR A 265 -22.78 -0.43 -3.20
CA TYR A 265 -23.44 -0.47 -4.51
C TYR A 265 -22.63 -1.30 -5.48
N ILE A 266 -23.37 -2.07 -6.28
CA ILE A 266 -22.84 -2.62 -7.53
C ILE A 266 -23.33 -1.77 -8.69
N GLY A 267 -22.44 -1.46 -9.62
CA GLY A 267 -22.75 -0.70 -10.82
C GLY A 267 -21.82 -1.01 -11.97
N LYS A 268 -22.06 -0.37 -13.11
CA LYS A 268 -21.19 -0.41 -14.28
C LYS A 268 -20.70 0.99 -14.63
N TYR A 269 -19.42 1.06 -14.97
CA TYR A 269 -18.86 2.24 -15.61
C TYR A 269 -18.24 1.84 -16.94
N ASN A 270 -18.79 2.39 -18.04
CA ASN A 270 -18.38 2.08 -19.42
C ASN A 270 -18.34 0.56 -19.74
N GLY A 271 -19.21 -0.22 -19.11
CA GLY A 271 -19.32 -1.66 -19.30
C GLY A 271 -18.67 -2.53 -18.21
N GLU A 272 -17.78 -1.96 -17.40
CA GLU A 272 -17.07 -2.67 -16.35
C GLU A 272 -17.82 -2.68 -15.02
N PHE A 273 -18.02 -3.86 -14.42
CA PHE A 273 -18.63 -4.00 -13.11
C PHE A 273 -17.72 -3.51 -11.98
N GLN A 274 -18.28 -2.75 -11.06
CA GLN A 274 -17.56 -2.15 -9.94
C GLN A 274 -18.40 -2.19 -8.66
N ILE A 275 -17.72 -2.33 -7.53
CA ILE A 275 -18.28 -2.16 -6.19
C ILE A 275 -17.75 -0.85 -5.60
N GLY A 276 -18.63 -0.08 -4.98
CA GLY A 276 -18.28 1.19 -4.33
C GLY A 276 -19.43 1.79 -3.54
N THR A 277 -19.37 3.09 -3.29
CA THR A 277 -20.46 3.88 -2.70
C THR A 277 -21.03 4.82 -3.76
N LEU A 278 -22.15 5.49 -3.51
CA LEU A 278 -22.62 6.54 -4.42
C LEU A 278 -21.96 7.89 -4.10
N SER A 279 -21.69 8.66 -5.15
CA SER A 279 -21.36 10.07 -5.12
C SER A 279 -22.33 10.79 -6.05
N GLY A 280 -23.38 11.39 -5.50
CA GLY A 280 -24.54 11.79 -6.29
C GLY A 280 -25.24 10.58 -6.90
N SER A 281 -25.44 10.58 -8.23
CA SER A 281 -26.01 9.45 -8.99
C SER A 281 -24.97 8.49 -9.54
N THR A 282 -23.67 8.80 -9.43
CA THR A 282 -22.60 7.99 -10.00
C THR A 282 -21.99 7.05 -8.96
N LEU A 283 -21.54 5.90 -9.41
CA LEU A 283 -20.79 4.98 -8.56
C LEU A 283 -19.43 5.62 -8.22
N GLY A 284 -19.18 5.77 -6.94
CA GLY A 284 -17.97 6.35 -6.35
C GLY A 284 -17.11 5.31 -5.65
N PHE A 285 -16.44 5.75 -4.58
CA PHE A 285 -15.37 5.00 -3.92
C PHE A 285 -15.71 4.80 -2.44
N ILE A 286 -15.36 3.66 -1.88
CA ILE A 286 -15.37 3.43 -0.42
C ILE A 286 -14.38 4.43 0.20
N ALA A 287 -14.87 5.26 1.11
CA ALA A 287 -14.00 6.24 1.79
C ALA A 287 -12.88 5.55 2.56
N GLU A 288 -11.69 6.15 2.60
CA GLU A 288 -10.54 5.57 3.31
C GLU A 288 -10.87 5.28 4.79
N ALA A 289 -11.64 6.16 5.42
CA ALA A 289 -12.09 6.00 6.82
C ALA A 289 -13.16 4.90 7.01
N ASP A 290 -13.70 4.34 5.93
CA ASP A 290 -14.73 3.29 5.97
C ASP A 290 -14.19 1.93 5.49
N ILE A 291 -12.92 1.85 5.07
CA ILE A 291 -12.30 0.60 4.59
C ILE A 291 -12.50 -0.53 5.61
N TYR A 292 -12.31 -0.25 6.90
CA TYR A 292 -12.45 -1.24 7.98
C TYR A 292 -13.87 -1.81 8.12
N LYS A 293 -14.90 -1.14 7.58
CA LYS A 293 -16.30 -1.58 7.63
C LYS A 293 -16.63 -2.65 6.59
N TYR A 294 -15.88 -2.64 5.48
CA TYR A 294 -16.22 -3.42 4.27
C TYR A 294 -15.13 -4.39 3.82
N LEU A 295 -13.84 -4.08 4.07
CA LEU A 295 -12.71 -4.82 3.51
C LEU A 295 -11.88 -5.49 4.61
N PHE A 296 -11.96 -6.83 4.68
CA PHE A 296 -11.38 -7.61 5.76
C PHE A 296 -10.34 -8.59 5.25
N ASP A 297 -9.29 -8.82 6.05
CA ASP A 297 -8.34 -9.90 5.82
C ASP A 297 -9.02 -11.26 6.06
N SER A 298 -8.83 -12.19 5.15
CA SER A 298 -9.27 -13.59 5.36
C SER A 298 -8.42 -14.34 6.38
N ASN A 299 -7.33 -13.74 6.86
CA ASN A 299 -6.28 -14.34 7.71
C ASN A 299 -5.53 -15.51 7.04
N GLU A 300 -5.69 -15.69 5.73
CA GLU A 300 -4.96 -16.66 4.94
C GLU A 300 -3.66 -16.03 4.40
N PRO A 301 -2.58 -16.81 4.23
CA PRO A 301 -1.37 -16.31 3.60
C PRO A 301 -1.62 -15.92 2.15
N ALA A 302 -0.82 -14.99 1.63
CA ALA A 302 -0.82 -14.69 0.20
C ALA A 302 -0.30 -15.91 -0.57
N THR A 303 -0.94 -16.20 -1.71
CA THR A 303 -0.55 -17.28 -2.62
C THR A 303 -0.39 -16.73 -4.03
N SER A 304 0.28 -17.44 -4.91
CA SER A 304 0.42 -17.04 -6.31
C SER A 304 -0.94 -16.85 -6.98
N VAL A 305 -0.98 -15.91 -7.92
CA VAL A 305 -2.17 -15.67 -8.77
C VAL A 305 -1.94 -16.42 -10.09
N THR A 306 -2.85 -17.32 -10.40
CA THR A 306 -2.82 -18.06 -11.67
C THR A 306 -3.70 -17.35 -12.69
N ALA A 307 -3.14 -17.00 -13.84
CA ALA A 307 -3.89 -16.34 -14.90
C ALA A 307 -4.72 -17.36 -15.69
N THR A 308 -5.93 -16.96 -16.11
CA THR A 308 -6.72 -17.72 -17.08
C THR A 308 -6.14 -17.49 -18.47
N GLU A 309 -5.67 -18.57 -19.11
CA GLU A 309 -5.12 -18.48 -20.47
C GLU A 309 -6.26 -18.37 -21.50
N LYS A 310 -6.17 -17.37 -22.38
CA LYS A 310 -7.13 -17.08 -23.44
C LYS A 310 -6.41 -16.62 -24.70
N THR A 311 -7.03 -16.84 -25.85
CA THR A 311 -6.71 -16.11 -27.08
C THR A 311 -7.58 -14.85 -27.18
N ILE A 312 -7.16 -13.87 -27.99
CA ILE A 312 -7.95 -12.63 -28.16
C ILE A 312 -9.41 -12.93 -28.60
N PRO A 313 -9.68 -13.83 -29.56
CA PRO A 313 -11.06 -14.16 -29.94
C PRO A 313 -11.89 -14.90 -28.90
N GLN A 314 -11.25 -15.52 -27.89
CA GLN A 314 -11.93 -16.25 -26.82
C GLN A 314 -12.38 -15.35 -25.66
N LEU A 315 -12.00 -14.08 -25.67
CA LEU A 315 -12.39 -13.14 -24.63
C LEU A 315 -13.88 -12.84 -24.67
N THR A 316 -14.51 -12.86 -23.52
CA THR A 316 -15.94 -12.60 -23.35
C THR A 316 -16.19 -11.59 -22.23
N SER A 317 -17.44 -11.13 -22.11
CA SER A 317 -17.87 -10.26 -21.02
C SER A 317 -17.67 -10.88 -19.63
N ASP A 318 -17.69 -12.21 -19.52
CA ASP A 318 -17.51 -12.94 -18.25
C ASP A 318 -16.04 -12.96 -17.81
N ASP A 319 -15.11 -12.66 -18.72
CA ASP A 319 -13.69 -12.55 -18.42
C ASP A 319 -13.31 -11.14 -17.93
N VAL A 320 -14.19 -10.14 -18.05
CA VAL A 320 -13.93 -8.76 -17.58
C VAL A 320 -13.74 -8.74 -16.07
N GLY A 321 -12.62 -8.17 -15.65
CA GLY A 321 -12.14 -8.11 -14.26
C GLY A 321 -11.22 -9.27 -13.87
N LYS A 322 -11.07 -10.31 -14.69
CA LYS A 322 -10.18 -11.45 -14.44
C LYS A 322 -8.73 -11.17 -14.82
N TRP A 323 -7.84 -11.88 -14.16
CA TRP A 323 -6.43 -11.98 -14.49
C TRP A 323 -6.23 -12.95 -15.65
N ILE A 324 -5.84 -12.44 -16.82
CA ILE A 324 -5.78 -13.16 -18.09
C ILE A 324 -4.31 -13.25 -18.54
N LYS A 325 -3.98 -14.39 -19.17
CA LYS A 325 -2.75 -14.58 -19.93
C LYS A 325 -3.10 -14.69 -21.42
N ILE A 326 -2.49 -13.87 -22.25
CA ILE A 326 -2.54 -13.99 -23.71
C ILE A 326 -1.12 -14.29 -24.22
N LYS A 327 -0.99 -15.38 -24.97
CA LYS A 327 0.30 -15.82 -25.53
C LYS A 327 0.56 -15.26 -26.91
N ASN A 328 1.83 -15.16 -27.26
CA ASN A 328 2.31 -14.88 -28.60
C ASN A 328 1.70 -13.61 -29.21
N VAL A 329 1.65 -12.53 -28.44
CA VAL A 329 1.25 -11.20 -28.90
C VAL A 329 2.46 -10.29 -29.07
N GLN A 330 2.35 -9.29 -29.91
CA GLN A 330 3.33 -8.24 -30.15
C GLN A 330 2.61 -6.91 -30.34
N PHE A 331 3.31 -5.80 -30.14
CA PHE A 331 2.78 -4.50 -30.53
C PHE A 331 2.74 -4.40 -32.07
N VAL A 332 1.70 -3.72 -32.61
CA VAL A 332 1.65 -3.41 -34.04
C VAL A 332 2.80 -2.47 -34.42
N ASP A 333 3.28 -2.55 -35.65
CA ASP A 333 4.46 -1.80 -36.11
C ASP A 333 4.27 -0.28 -36.01
N THR A 334 3.04 0.20 -36.17
CA THR A 334 2.70 1.62 -36.02
C THR A 334 2.85 2.16 -34.59
N ASP A 335 2.89 1.29 -33.60
CA ASP A 335 3.10 1.64 -32.19
C ASP A 335 4.57 1.56 -31.76
N LEU A 336 5.42 0.89 -32.53
CA LEU A 336 6.85 0.77 -32.21
C LEU A 336 7.52 2.16 -32.14
N GLY A 337 8.43 2.32 -31.21
CA GLY A 337 9.07 3.61 -30.93
C GLY A 337 8.25 4.54 -30.03
N ASN A 338 7.07 4.13 -29.56
CA ASN A 338 6.31 4.84 -28.55
C ASN A 338 6.57 4.31 -27.13
N THR A 339 6.13 5.07 -26.12
CA THR A 339 6.13 4.61 -24.72
C THR A 339 4.85 3.85 -24.41
N TYR A 340 4.79 3.21 -23.22
CA TYR A 340 3.60 2.53 -22.73
C TYR A 340 2.41 3.47 -22.52
N SER A 341 2.61 4.77 -22.33
CA SER A 341 1.53 5.72 -22.00
C SER A 341 0.41 5.74 -23.04
N GLY A 342 -0.83 5.71 -22.56
CA GLY A 342 -2.03 5.77 -23.42
C GLY A 342 -2.51 4.40 -23.89
N ASN A 343 -3.09 4.36 -25.08
CA ASN A 343 -3.53 3.14 -25.74
C ASN A 343 -2.45 2.67 -26.71
N ARG A 344 -2.11 1.38 -26.64
CA ARG A 344 -1.27 0.69 -27.60
C ARG A 344 -2.00 -0.53 -28.12
N THR A 345 -1.75 -0.90 -29.35
CA THR A 345 -2.42 -2.05 -29.97
C THR A 345 -1.52 -3.27 -29.95
N LEU A 346 -1.98 -4.33 -29.32
CA LEU A 346 -1.38 -5.65 -29.44
C LEU A 346 -2.06 -6.45 -30.55
N ILE A 347 -1.30 -7.28 -31.24
CA ILE A 347 -1.76 -8.17 -32.29
C ILE A 347 -1.19 -9.58 -32.08
N ASP A 348 -1.98 -10.62 -32.28
CA ASP A 348 -1.48 -12.00 -32.38
C ASP A 348 -1.04 -12.32 -33.81
N CYS A 349 -0.37 -13.48 -34.00
CA CYS A 349 0.13 -13.85 -35.32
C CYS A 349 -0.99 -14.24 -36.32
N THR A 350 -2.24 -14.25 -35.89
CA THR A 350 -3.41 -14.50 -36.76
C THR A 350 -4.17 -13.23 -37.12
N GLY A 351 -3.72 -12.06 -36.63
CA GLY A 351 -4.27 -10.76 -36.98
C GLY A 351 -5.30 -10.21 -36.02
N ASN A 352 -5.63 -10.91 -34.93
CA ASN A 352 -6.56 -10.41 -33.92
C ASN A 352 -5.89 -9.33 -33.07
N LYS A 353 -6.63 -8.27 -32.76
CA LYS A 353 -6.10 -7.08 -32.08
C LYS A 353 -6.80 -6.84 -30.76
N ILE A 354 -6.07 -6.31 -29.77
CA ILE A 354 -6.60 -5.82 -28.50
C ILE A 354 -5.83 -4.59 -28.05
N ILE A 355 -6.49 -3.71 -27.32
CA ILE A 355 -5.86 -2.51 -26.76
C ILE A 355 -5.17 -2.85 -25.45
N LEU A 356 -3.93 -2.43 -25.28
CA LEU A 356 -3.27 -2.29 -23.98
C LEU A 356 -3.40 -0.85 -23.51
N ARG A 357 -4.09 -0.64 -22.40
CA ARG A 357 -4.30 0.67 -21.80
C ARG A 357 -3.34 0.90 -20.64
N THR A 358 -2.53 1.96 -20.71
CA THR A 358 -1.65 2.40 -19.63
C THR A 358 -1.97 3.84 -19.22
N ASN A 359 -2.17 4.06 -17.93
CA ASN A 359 -2.38 5.38 -17.35
C ASN A 359 -1.07 6.19 -17.42
N SER A 360 -1.15 7.47 -17.77
CA SER A 360 0.03 8.35 -17.79
C SER A 360 0.71 8.53 -16.42
N GLN A 361 0.03 8.20 -15.35
CA GLN A 361 0.58 8.22 -13.97
C GLN A 361 1.26 6.89 -13.56
N ALA A 362 1.20 5.86 -14.42
CA ALA A 362 1.91 4.62 -14.14
C ALA A 362 3.43 4.87 -14.11
N SER A 363 4.11 4.29 -13.14
CA SER A 363 5.57 4.46 -12.97
C SER A 363 6.40 4.04 -14.20
N PHE A 364 5.82 3.16 -15.04
CA PHE A 364 6.42 2.68 -16.29
C PHE A 364 5.83 3.34 -17.55
N SER A 365 4.94 4.32 -17.41
CA SER A 365 4.27 4.93 -18.57
C SER A 365 5.24 5.57 -19.56
N GLY A 366 6.38 6.08 -19.09
CA GLY A 366 7.44 6.66 -19.91
C GLY A 366 8.44 5.65 -20.48
N ALA A 367 8.36 4.37 -20.10
CA ALA A 367 9.20 3.34 -20.67
C ALA A 367 8.78 3.04 -22.13
N MET A 368 9.76 2.74 -22.98
CA MET A 368 9.51 2.29 -24.35
C MET A 368 8.79 0.95 -24.33
N ILE A 369 7.85 0.75 -25.27
CA ILE A 369 7.21 -0.56 -25.44
C ILE A 369 8.23 -1.55 -26.02
N ASP A 370 8.03 -2.83 -25.69
CA ASP A 370 8.86 -3.91 -26.23
C ASP A 370 8.63 -4.07 -27.74
N ASN A 371 9.67 -4.43 -28.46
CA ASN A 371 9.61 -4.55 -29.91
C ASN A 371 9.62 -6.01 -30.43
N GLY A 372 9.48 -6.97 -29.53
CA GLY A 372 9.38 -8.40 -29.84
C GLY A 372 7.95 -8.95 -29.67
N LYS A 373 7.87 -10.27 -29.61
CA LYS A 373 6.64 -11.05 -29.36
C LYS A 373 6.80 -11.88 -28.09
N GLY A 374 5.70 -12.08 -27.37
CA GLY A 374 5.72 -12.92 -26.18
C GLY A 374 4.39 -13.03 -25.49
N ASP A 375 4.41 -13.24 -24.19
CA ASP A 375 3.23 -13.44 -23.36
C ASP A 375 2.90 -12.18 -22.60
N ILE A 376 1.62 -11.88 -22.42
CA ILE A 376 1.15 -10.78 -21.60
C ILE A 376 0.18 -11.28 -20.51
N TYR A 377 0.39 -10.79 -19.30
CA TYR A 377 -0.48 -11.01 -18.15
C TYR A 377 -1.16 -9.71 -17.77
N ALA A 378 -2.48 -9.68 -17.80
CA ALA A 378 -3.23 -8.44 -17.63
C ALA A 378 -4.59 -8.68 -16.99
N ILE A 379 -5.17 -7.64 -16.44
CA ILE A 379 -6.62 -7.59 -16.17
C ILE A 379 -7.33 -7.32 -17.51
N LEU A 380 -8.32 -8.15 -17.84
CA LEU A 380 -9.24 -7.81 -18.92
C LEU A 380 -10.22 -6.73 -18.42
N SER A 381 -10.24 -5.61 -19.06
CA SER A 381 -11.18 -4.52 -18.81
C SER A 381 -12.05 -4.27 -20.07
N ILE A 382 -13.07 -3.46 -19.93
CA ILE A 382 -13.92 -3.02 -21.03
C ILE A 382 -14.20 -1.53 -20.89
N TYR A 383 -14.12 -0.80 -22.00
CA TYR A 383 -14.43 0.63 -22.05
C TYR A 383 -15.30 0.91 -23.28
N ASN A 384 -16.54 1.37 -23.06
CA ASN A 384 -17.52 1.65 -24.13
C ASN A 384 -17.69 0.47 -25.12
N GLY A 385 -17.76 -0.75 -24.60
CA GLY A 385 -17.96 -1.96 -25.41
C GLY A 385 -16.67 -2.53 -26.04
N VAL A 386 -15.51 -1.86 -25.88
CA VAL A 386 -14.23 -2.32 -26.42
C VAL A 386 -13.41 -2.97 -25.31
N TYR A 387 -12.99 -4.24 -25.52
CA TYR A 387 -12.08 -4.91 -24.61
C TYR A 387 -10.70 -4.28 -24.64
N GLN A 388 -10.10 -4.16 -23.46
CA GLN A 388 -8.74 -3.67 -23.29
C GLN A 388 -8.04 -4.41 -22.16
N LEU A 389 -6.73 -4.50 -22.25
CA LEU A 389 -5.86 -5.06 -21.24
C LEU A 389 -5.29 -3.95 -20.37
N ILE A 390 -5.18 -4.21 -19.06
CA ILE A 390 -4.50 -3.33 -18.11
C ILE A 390 -3.43 -4.17 -17.40
N ILE A 391 -2.15 -3.85 -17.63
CA ILE A 391 -1.05 -4.49 -16.91
C ILE A 391 -0.78 -3.75 -15.60
N PRO A 392 -0.76 -4.43 -14.45
CA PRO A 392 -0.40 -3.80 -13.17
C PRO A 392 1.08 -3.36 -13.11
N LYS A 393 1.98 -4.06 -13.81
CA LYS A 393 3.43 -3.79 -13.85
C LYS A 393 3.95 -3.97 -15.26
N GLN A 394 5.03 -3.27 -15.64
CA GLN A 394 5.68 -3.46 -16.93
C GLN A 394 6.10 -4.93 -17.15
N ALA A 395 6.68 -5.57 -16.14
CA ALA A 395 7.10 -6.97 -16.18
C ALA A 395 5.95 -7.99 -16.43
N ASN A 396 4.69 -7.55 -16.51
CA ASN A 396 3.58 -8.39 -16.94
C ASN A 396 3.46 -8.49 -18.48
N ALA A 397 4.23 -7.71 -19.22
CA ALA A 397 4.46 -7.87 -20.65
C ALA A 397 5.90 -8.40 -20.82
N ASP A 398 6.04 -9.59 -21.41
CA ASP A 398 7.31 -10.23 -21.71
C ASP A 398 7.32 -10.48 -23.24
N LEU A 399 7.66 -9.45 -24.00
CA LEU A 399 7.56 -9.41 -25.44
C LEU A 399 8.95 -9.29 -26.11
N GLU A 400 9.86 -10.19 -25.75
CA GLU A 400 11.25 -10.16 -26.17
C GLU A 400 11.59 -11.16 -27.29
N GLY A 401 10.64 -12.03 -27.68
CA GLY A 401 10.85 -13.07 -28.67
C GLY A 401 10.75 -12.57 -30.11
N ILE A 402 11.11 -13.45 -31.07
CA ILE A 402 11.03 -13.20 -32.52
C ILE A 402 9.58 -12.85 -32.90
N ARG A 403 9.40 -11.77 -33.67
CA ARG A 403 8.09 -11.29 -34.13
C ARG A 403 7.39 -12.32 -35.05
N CYS A 404 6.10 -12.14 -35.31
CA CYS A 404 5.31 -13.03 -36.13
C CYS A 404 5.77 -13.11 -37.59
N ASP A 405 6.42 -12.07 -38.09
CA ASP A 405 7.01 -12.02 -39.44
C ASP A 405 8.44 -12.56 -39.51
N GLY A 406 8.97 -13.06 -38.39
CA GLY A 406 10.35 -13.55 -38.28
C GLY A 406 11.39 -12.48 -37.98
N THR A 407 11.01 -11.23 -37.82
CA THR A 407 11.93 -10.14 -37.47
C THR A 407 12.44 -10.32 -36.04
N LEU A 408 13.74 -10.15 -35.84
CA LEU A 408 14.37 -10.15 -34.52
C LEU A 408 14.10 -8.81 -33.81
N PRO A 409 13.82 -8.81 -32.50
CA PRO A 409 13.71 -7.59 -31.73
C PRO A 409 15.08 -6.86 -31.76
N VAL A 410 15.05 -5.55 -32.01
CA VAL A 410 16.25 -4.71 -32.00
C VAL A 410 16.41 -4.15 -30.59
N TYR A 411 17.46 -4.55 -29.91
CA TYR A 411 17.87 -3.95 -28.64
C TYR A 411 18.94 -2.90 -28.93
N GLU A 412 18.73 -1.66 -28.47
CA GLU A 412 19.80 -0.68 -28.45
C GLU A 412 20.90 -1.19 -27.51
N THR A 413 22.10 -1.40 -28.06
CA THR A 413 23.28 -1.75 -27.26
C THR A 413 23.68 -0.53 -26.43
N ILE A 414 23.34 -0.49 -25.16
CA ILE A 414 23.68 0.61 -24.22
C ILE A 414 25.19 0.63 -23.91
N PHE A 415 25.94 -0.43 -24.27
CA PHE A 415 27.39 -0.50 -24.15
C PHE A 415 28.03 -0.74 -25.53
N SER A 416 28.55 0.31 -26.14
CA SER A 416 29.59 0.13 -27.13
C SER A 416 30.85 -0.31 -26.40
N ASP A 417 31.43 -1.45 -26.81
CA ASP A 417 32.67 -1.98 -26.27
C ASP A 417 33.79 -0.93 -26.31
N ALA A 418 34.07 -0.30 -25.18
CA ALA A 418 35.30 0.44 -24.94
C ALA A 418 36.50 -0.49 -24.63
N PHE A 419 36.36 -1.81 -24.80
CA PHE A 419 37.38 -2.80 -24.50
C PHE A 419 38.06 -3.41 -25.73
N ALA A 420 37.83 -2.89 -26.94
CA ALA A 420 38.48 -3.40 -28.17
C ALA A 420 39.88 -2.79 -28.43
N SER A 421 40.51 -2.22 -27.40
CA SER A 421 41.91 -1.76 -27.52
C SER A 421 42.65 -1.85 -26.17
N LEU A 422 43.04 -3.03 -25.81
CA LEU A 422 44.17 -3.32 -24.91
C LEU A 422 44.99 -4.44 -25.51
#